data_b83ee820992d9caa20afb312d9d5d955
#
_entry.id   b83ee820992d9caa20afb312d9d5d955
#
_cell.length_a   1.000
_cell.length_b   1.000
_cell.length_c   1.000
_cell.angle_alpha   90.00
_cell.angle_beta   90.00
_cell.angle_gamma   90.00
#
_symmetry.space_group_name_H-M   'P 1'
#
loop_
_entity.id
_entity.type
_entity.pdbx_description
1 polymer ?
#
loop_
_entity_poly.entity_id
_entity_poly.type
_entity_poly.pdbx_seq_one_letter_code
_entity_poly.pdbx_strand_id
1 'polypeptide(L)'
;MKGKLYIVSAPRFIFDGLTPGRQERIVYLPDFLSFPKTRFKQLTRALLVGRIHLPKKILYTWFQKEYLDQMLQAKAGDAILIYEGCNVNVLKAIRSLIPSGVTCHIYYCNPIHTTFKNPSEDLKKIQRLGYELSTFDPKDAERYNIKFANQYFRYPAEDIPEEPTSDCFFCGLAKNRIHELQALKELLETNALTCNFIIPETAKEGISYAEYLKQLSLSRCVIDINQSNQTGLTRRPLEALFYNKKLITNNADIRRYNFYNQKIYLFLG
;
A
#
# COMPACT_ATOMS: atom_id res chain seq x y z
N MET A 1 1.75 21.72 -8.11
CA MET A 1 2.77 21.07 -8.98
C MET A 1 2.38 21.25 -10.45
N LYS A 2 3.27 21.77 -11.30
CA LYS A 2 3.04 21.90 -12.76
C LYS A 2 3.55 20.68 -13.55
N GLY A 3 4.36 19.80 -12.94
CA GLY A 3 4.99 18.65 -13.57
C GLY A 3 4.13 17.37 -13.58
N LYS A 4 4.66 16.32 -14.22
CA LYS A 4 4.08 14.97 -14.21
C LYS A 4 4.40 14.23 -12.90
N LEU A 5 3.53 13.30 -12.53
CA LEU A 5 3.74 12.36 -11.44
C LEU A 5 3.86 10.95 -12.01
N TYR A 6 5.01 10.33 -11.83
CA TYR A 6 5.25 8.93 -12.17
C TYR A 6 4.98 8.08 -10.92
N ILE A 7 4.07 7.10 -11.02
CA ILE A 7 3.70 6.21 -9.92
C ILE A 7 4.26 4.83 -10.22
N VAL A 8 5.22 4.41 -9.39
CA VAL A 8 6.00 3.17 -9.59
C VAL A 8 5.53 2.11 -8.61
N SER A 9 5.18 0.93 -9.15
CA SER A 9 4.81 -0.28 -8.39
C SER A 9 3.60 -0.17 -7.46
N ALA A 10 2.77 0.85 -7.62
CA ALA A 10 1.52 0.95 -6.90
C ALA A 10 0.41 0.12 -7.59
N PRO A 11 -0.47 -0.53 -6.82
CA PRO A 11 -1.67 -1.11 -7.37
C PRO A 11 -2.53 -0.02 -8.03
N ARG A 12 -2.91 -0.22 -9.29
CA ARG A 12 -3.61 0.79 -10.09
C ARG A 12 -4.91 1.26 -9.42
N PHE A 13 -5.65 0.36 -8.81
CA PHE A 13 -6.94 0.68 -8.16
C PHE A 13 -6.83 1.75 -7.07
N ILE A 14 -5.64 1.98 -6.49
CA ILE A 14 -5.42 3.03 -5.47
C ILE A 14 -5.56 4.43 -6.08
N PHE A 15 -5.20 4.57 -7.35
CA PHE A 15 -5.14 5.86 -8.05
C PHE A 15 -6.18 5.98 -9.16
N ASP A 16 -6.90 4.90 -9.50
CA ASP A 16 -8.05 4.96 -10.41
C ASP A 16 -9.14 5.82 -9.78
N GLY A 17 -9.77 6.68 -10.52
CA GLY A 17 -10.81 7.59 -10.02
C GLY A 17 -10.29 8.96 -9.53
N LEU A 18 -9.02 9.28 -9.75
CA LEU A 18 -8.58 10.68 -9.66
C LEU A 18 -9.37 11.53 -10.67
N THR A 19 -9.70 12.76 -10.26
CA THR A 19 -10.50 13.67 -11.08
C THR A 19 -9.91 13.88 -12.48
N PRO A 20 -10.75 13.97 -13.53
CA PRO A 20 -10.30 14.36 -14.86
C PRO A 20 -9.39 15.59 -14.82
N GLY A 21 -8.36 15.65 -15.68
CA GLY A 21 -7.34 16.70 -15.69
C GLY A 21 -6.18 16.48 -14.71
N ARG A 22 -6.34 15.69 -13.63
CA ARG A 22 -5.21 15.19 -12.86
C ARG A 22 -4.63 13.90 -13.44
N GLN A 23 -5.47 13.05 -14.04
CA GLN A 23 -5.04 11.80 -14.68
C GLN A 23 -4.08 12.03 -15.84
N GLU A 24 -4.24 13.09 -16.61
CA GLU A 24 -3.35 13.45 -17.73
C GLU A 24 -1.90 13.69 -17.32
N ARG A 25 -1.66 13.97 -16.03
CA ARG A 25 -0.30 14.20 -15.49
C ARG A 25 0.26 12.97 -14.78
N ILE A 26 -0.48 11.87 -14.74
CA ILE A 26 -0.06 10.67 -14.03
C ILE A 26 0.41 9.63 -15.02
N VAL A 27 1.61 9.10 -14.79
CA VAL A 27 2.20 8.00 -15.56
C VAL A 27 2.32 6.80 -14.63
N TYR A 28 1.59 5.72 -14.94
CA TYR A 28 1.62 4.49 -14.14
C TYR A 28 2.65 3.51 -14.65
N LEU A 29 3.48 3.01 -13.75
CA LEU A 29 4.53 2.02 -13.99
C LEU A 29 4.36 0.84 -13.01
N PRO A 30 3.26 0.06 -13.09
CA PRO A 30 2.81 -0.83 -12.01
C PRO A 30 3.79 -1.97 -11.73
N ASP A 31 4.38 -2.59 -12.75
CA ASP A 31 5.26 -3.75 -12.60
C ASP A 31 6.74 -3.41 -12.69
N PHE A 32 7.11 -2.13 -12.63
CA PHE A 32 8.48 -1.69 -12.84
C PHE A 32 9.48 -2.35 -11.88
N LEU A 33 9.15 -2.43 -10.58
CA LEU A 33 10.03 -3.03 -9.56
C LEU A 33 9.94 -4.55 -9.51
N SER A 34 8.79 -5.14 -9.81
CA SER A 34 8.60 -6.59 -9.78
C SER A 34 9.14 -7.31 -11.02
N PHE A 35 9.37 -6.62 -12.12
CA PHE A 35 10.07 -7.15 -13.28
C PHE A 35 11.58 -7.36 -12.97
N PRO A 36 12.25 -8.40 -13.44
CA PRO A 36 11.83 -9.44 -14.36
C PRO A 36 11.13 -10.63 -13.69
N LYS A 37 10.31 -11.35 -14.46
CA LYS A 37 9.52 -12.50 -13.98
C LYS A 37 10.34 -13.79 -13.79
N THR A 38 11.51 -13.92 -14.44
CA THR A 38 12.32 -15.14 -14.36
C THR A 38 13.31 -15.09 -13.20
N ARG A 39 13.44 -16.20 -12.44
CA ARG A 39 14.34 -16.31 -11.28
C ARG A 39 15.79 -15.96 -11.60
N PHE A 40 16.30 -16.41 -12.74
CA PHE A 40 17.66 -16.10 -13.18
C PHE A 40 17.90 -14.59 -13.34
N LYS A 41 17.00 -13.89 -14.03
CA LYS A 41 17.11 -12.44 -14.20
C LYS A 41 16.91 -11.68 -12.88
N GLN A 42 16.08 -12.18 -11.96
CA GLN A 42 15.93 -11.62 -10.63
C GLN A 42 17.24 -11.75 -9.82
N LEU A 43 17.88 -12.93 -9.87
CA LEU A 43 19.15 -13.15 -9.18
C LEU A 43 20.26 -12.27 -9.75
N THR A 44 20.43 -12.22 -11.08
CA THR A 44 21.44 -11.35 -11.70
C THR A 44 21.20 -9.88 -11.42
N ARG A 45 19.95 -9.43 -11.39
CA ARG A 45 19.61 -8.07 -10.94
C ARG A 45 20.03 -7.85 -9.48
N ALA A 46 19.72 -8.77 -8.57
CA ALA A 46 20.06 -8.64 -7.17
C ALA A 46 21.58 -8.59 -6.93
N LEU A 47 22.37 -9.29 -7.76
CA LEU A 47 23.82 -9.33 -7.63
C LEU A 47 24.53 -8.10 -8.22
N LEU A 48 24.06 -7.56 -9.34
CA LEU A 48 24.80 -6.59 -10.15
C LEU A 48 24.23 -5.18 -10.10
N VAL A 49 22.90 -5.02 -9.96
CA VAL A 49 22.24 -3.72 -10.02
C VAL A 49 22.70 -2.80 -8.90
N GLY A 50 23.00 -1.55 -9.24
CA GLY A 50 23.47 -0.54 -8.28
C GLY A 50 24.87 -0.75 -7.70
N ARG A 51 25.54 -1.87 -8.03
CA ARG A 51 26.93 -2.13 -7.64
C ARG A 51 27.91 -1.70 -8.70
N ILE A 52 27.53 -1.84 -9.94
CA ILE A 52 28.34 -1.42 -11.11
C ILE A 52 27.49 -0.54 -12.04
N HIS A 53 28.15 0.31 -12.82
CA HIS A 53 27.49 1.08 -13.87
C HIS A 53 27.13 0.15 -15.03
N LEU A 54 25.89 0.17 -15.46
CA LEU A 54 25.37 -0.77 -16.45
C LEU A 54 24.78 -0.02 -17.66
N PRO A 55 25.08 -0.48 -18.89
CA PRO A 55 24.45 0.03 -20.11
C PRO A 55 22.94 -0.16 -20.08
N LYS A 56 22.19 0.78 -20.71
CA LYS A 56 20.70 0.70 -20.82
C LYS A 56 20.21 -0.65 -21.35
N LYS A 57 20.93 -1.25 -22.30
CA LYS A 57 20.60 -2.58 -22.88
C LYS A 57 20.49 -3.68 -21.81
N ILE A 58 21.36 -3.65 -20.79
CA ILE A 58 21.32 -4.60 -19.67
C ILE A 58 20.14 -4.25 -18.73
N LEU A 59 19.91 -2.97 -18.47
CA LEU A 59 18.78 -2.54 -17.64
C LEU A 59 17.43 -2.97 -18.21
N TYR A 60 17.26 -2.99 -19.54
CA TYR A 60 16.06 -3.53 -20.19
C TYR A 60 15.85 -5.04 -19.98
N THR A 61 16.84 -5.77 -19.55
CA THR A 61 16.64 -7.17 -19.12
C THR A 61 16.09 -7.30 -17.70
N TRP A 62 16.24 -6.26 -16.87
CA TRP A 62 15.87 -6.24 -15.46
C TRP A 62 14.72 -5.30 -15.12
N PHE A 63 14.45 -4.31 -15.96
CA PHE A 63 13.32 -3.43 -15.87
C PHE A 63 12.52 -3.51 -17.17
N GLN A 64 11.20 -3.41 -17.05
CA GLN A 64 10.33 -3.42 -18.22
C GLN A 64 10.68 -2.23 -19.13
N LYS A 65 11.06 -2.53 -20.38
CA LYS A 65 11.64 -1.54 -21.30
C LYS A 65 10.75 -0.31 -21.47
N GLU A 66 9.45 -0.52 -21.70
CA GLU A 66 8.48 0.55 -21.88
C GLU A 66 8.40 1.47 -20.65
N TYR A 67 8.36 0.90 -19.44
CA TYR A 67 8.29 1.67 -18.20
C TYR A 67 9.60 2.39 -17.90
N LEU A 68 10.74 1.78 -18.21
CA LEU A 68 12.04 2.44 -18.06
C LEU A 68 12.15 3.63 -19.03
N ASP A 69 11.75 3.47 -20.30
CA ASP A 69 11.77 4.53 -21.30
C ASP A 69 10.83 5.68 -20.90
N GLN A 70 9.63 5.39 -20.35
CA GLN A 70 8.73 6.42 -19.81
C GLN A 70 9.35 7.15 -18.63
N MET A 71 9.94 6.44 -17.66
CA MET A 71 10.56 7.06 -16.49
C MET A 71 11.75 7.96 -16.86
N LEU A 72 12.51 7.59 -17.90
CA LEU A 72 13.62 8.39 -18.41
C LEU A 72 13.20 9.69 -19.12
N GLN A 73 11.90 9.87 -19.40
CA GLN A 73 11.34 11.14 -19.90
C GLN A 73 11.05 12.14 -18.77
N ALA A 74 11.19 11.74 -17.51
CA ALA A 74 11.03 12.67 -16.39
C ALA A 74 12.05 13.81 -16.47
N LYS A 75 11.61 15.01 -16.16
CA LYS A 75 12.41 16.24 -16.22
C LYS A 75 12.25 17.07 -14.95
N ALA A 76 13.10 18.05 -14.78
CA ALA A 76 13.02 18.97 -13.63
C ALA A 76 11.60 19.51 -13.42
N GLY A 77 11.12 19.44 -12.19
CA GLY A 77 9.76 19.79 -11.79
C GLY A 77 8.75 18.63 -11.83
N ASP A 78 9.12 17.46 -12.38
CA ASP A 78 8.36 16.24 -12.25
C ASP A 78 8.63 15.55 -10.89
N ALA A 79 7.76 14.59 -10.53
CA ALA A 79 7.92 13.79 -9.33
C ALA A 79 7.77 12.31 -9.63
N ILE A 80 8.51 11.46 -8.91
CA ILE A 80 8.41 10.01 -8.94
C ILE A 80 8.00 9.54 -7.55
N LEU A 81 6.86 8.85 -7.45
CA LEU A 81 6.39 8.17 -6.25
C LEU A 81 6.61 6.67 -6.42
N ILE A 82 7.49 6.11 -5.61
CA ILE A 82 7.67 4.67 -5.51
C ILE A 82 6.80 4.18 -4.36
N TYR A 83 5.86 3.31 -4.68
CA TYR A 83 4.94 2.73 -3.73
C TYR A 83 5.51 1.41 -3.20
N GLU A 84 5.71 1.33 -1.88
CA GLU A 84 6.39 0.21 -1.23
C GLU A 84 7.83 0.03 -1.75
N GLY A 85 8.79 0.55 -1.06
CA GLY A 85 10.20 0.55 -1.47
C GLY A 85 10.79 -0.84 -1.76
N CYS A 86 11.98 -0.87 -2.30
CA CYS A 86 12.69 -2.09 -2.65
C CYS A 86 14.15 -2.04 -2.19
N ASN A 87 14.92 -3.04 -2.59
CA ASN A 87 16.35 -3.14 -2.30
C ASN A 87 17.12 -1.84 -2.62
N VAL A 88 17.98 -1.41 -1.70
CA VAL A 88 18.80 -0.18 -1.79
C VAL A 88 19.58 -0.08 -3.10
N ASN A 89 20.14 -1.19 -3.59
CA ASN A 89 20.92 -1.19 -4.83
C ASN A 89 20.04 -0.93 -6.06
N VAL A 90 18.80 -1.43 -6.08
CA VAL A 90 17.82 -1.14 -7.14
C VAL A 90 17.48 0.35 -7.12
N LEU A 91 17.21 0.91 -5.94
CA LEU A 91 16.93 2.34 -5.77
C LEU A 91 18.11 3.21 -6.20
N LYS A 92 19.36 2.79 -5.88
CA LYS A 92 20.57 3.46 -6.35
C LYS A 92 20.67 3.47 -7.88
N ALA A 93 20.42 2.34 -8.53
CA ALA A 93 20.42 2.26 -9.98
C ALA A 93 19.34 3.14 -10.61
N ILE A 94 18.11 3.12 -10.09
CA ILE A 94 17.01 3.98 -10.54
C ILE A 94 17.40 5.44 -10.37
N ARG A 95 17.91 5.83 -9.21
CA ARG A 95 18.29 7.23 -8.92
C ARG A 95 19.36 7.77 -9.87
N SER A 96 20.32 6.93 -10.26
CA SER A 96 21.37 7.31 -11.21
C SER A 96 20.87 7.57 -12.63
N LEU A 97 19.66 7.11 -12.98
CA LEU A 97 19.03 7.31 -14.27
C LEU A 97 18.12 8.55 -14.30
N ILE A 98 17.72 9.04 -13.15
CA ILE A 98 16.76 10.14 -13.03
C ILE A 98 17.52 11.47 -13.05
N PRO A 99 17.10 12.44 -13.88
CA PRO A 99 17.72 13.75 -13.95
C PRO A 99 17.68 14.52 -12.61
N SER A 100 18.60 15.44 -12.43
CA SER A 100 18.54 16.42 -11.34
C SER A 100 17.26 17.27 -11.45
N GLY A 101 16.69 17.67 -10.30
CA GLY A 101 15.46 18.46 -10.25
C GLY A 101 14.16 17.65 -10.34
N VAL A 102 14.22 16.33 -10.46
CA VAL A 102 13.08 15.42 -10.26
C VAL A 102 13.01 15.02 -8.80
N THR A 103 11.86 15.25 -8.16
CA THR A 103 11.62 14.82 -6.78
C THR A 103 11.34 13.32 -6.75
N CYS A 104 12.05 12.56 -5.92
CA CYS A 104 11.87 11.13 -5.76
C CYS A 104 11.38 10.83 -4.35
N HIS A 105 10.20 10.25 -4.23
CA HIS A 105 9.56 9.93 -2.96
C HIS A 105 9.25 8.44 -2.87
N ILE A 106 9.51 7.83 -1.72
CA ILE A 106 9.12 6.45 -1.43
C ILE A 106 8.07 6.47 -0.31
N TYR A 107 6.94 5.81 -0.55
CA TYR A 107 5.90 5.64 0.43
C TYR A 107 5.79 4.17 0.85
N TYR A 108 6.01 3.90 2.14
CA TYR A 108 5.86 2.57 2.73
C TYR A 108 4.44 2.39 3.25
N CYS A 109 3.70 1.45 2.65
CA CYS A 109 2.33 1.11 3.02
C CYS A 109 2.22 -0.18 3.86
N ASN A 110 3.36 -0.79 4.19
CA ASN A 110 3.51 -1.87 5.16
C ASN A 110 4.53 -1.46 6.23
N PRO A 111 4.53 -2.12 7.41
CA PRO A 111 5.53 -1.86 8.45
C PRO A 111 6.94 -2.04 7.89
N ILE A 112 7.82 -1.09 8.15
CA ILE A 112 9.16 -1.01 7.54
C ILE A 112 10.02 -2.24 7.86
N HIS A 113 9.86 -2.83 9.05
CA HIS A 113 10.58 -4.05 9.44
C HIS A 113 10.26 -5.26 8.56
N THR A 114 9.14 -5.23 7.81
CA THR A 114 8.80 -6.31 6.86
C THR A 114 9.55 -6.18 5.53
N THR A 115 10.04 -4.98 5.21
CA THR A 115 10.73 -4.67 3.95
C THR A 115 12.25 -4.83 4.07
N PHE A 116 12.83 -4.48 5.21
CA PHE A 116 14.28 -4.43 5.43
C PHE A 116 14.73 -5.30 6.59
N LYS A 117 15.91 -5.94 6.42
CA LYS A 117 16.59 -6.64 7.52
C LYS A 117 17.23 -5.68 8.53
N ASN A 118 17.81 -4.59 8.02
CA ASN A 118 18.44 -3.54 8.81
C ASN A 118 17.80 -2.17 8.49
N PRO A 119 16.55 -1.92 8.93
CA PRO A 119 15.77 -0.76 8.48
C PRO A 119 16.48 0.57 8.70
N SER A 120 17.05 0.80 9.89
CA SER A 120 17.70 2.09 10.22
C SER A 120 18.89 2.41 9.32
N GLU A 121 19.66 1.42 8.93
CA GLU A 121 20.81 1.61 8.05
C GLU A 121 20.38 1.77 6.60
N ASP A 122 19.45 0.93 6.14
CA ASP A 122 18.98 0.93 4.76
C ASP A 122 18.21 2.21 4.42
N LEU A 123 17.35 2.70 5.32
CA LEU A 123 16.65 3.97 5.14
C LEU A 123 17.61 5.16 5.07
N LYS A 124 18.66 5.21 5.93
CA LYS A 124 19.69 6.23 5.85
C LYS A 124 20.44 6.22 4.50
N LYS A 125 20.75 5.01 3.98
CA LYS A 125 21.35 4.88 2.63
C LYS A 125 20.43 5.43 1.55
N ILE A 126 19.13 5.12 1.61
CA ILE A 126 18.13 5.58 0.65
C ILE A 126 17.97 7.11 0.72
N GLN A 127 17.92 7.69 1.91
CA GLN A 127 17.87 9.14 2.08
C GLN A 127 19.12 9.84 1.49
N ARG A 128 20.32 9.26 1.67
CA ARG A 128 21.57 9.79 1.07
C ARG A 128 21.57 9.73 -0.46
N LEU A 129 20.76 8.85 -1.07
CA LEU A 129 20.54 8.84 -2.53
C LEU A 129 19.60 9.96 -3.00
N GLY A 130 19.05 10.76 -2.08
CA GLY A 130 18.14 11.87 -2.41
C GLY A 130 16.68 11.46 -2.55
N TYR A 131 16.26 10.37 -1.92
CA TYR A 131 14.85 10.01 -1.79
C TYR A 131 14.23 10.64 -0.54
N GLU A 132 13.06 11.22 -0.68
CA GLU A 132 12.18 11.54 0.43
C GLU A 132 11.42 10.27 0.84
N LEU A 133 11.24 10.06 2.16
CA LEU A 133 10.60 8.85 2.69
C LEU A 133 9.38 9.21 3.51
N SER A 134 8.32 8.41 3.35
CA SER A 134 7.16 8.44 4.24
C SER A 134 6.62 7.04 4.51
N THR A 135 5.89 6.91 5.60
CA THR A 135 5.23 5.69 6.03
C THR A 135 3.83 5.99 6.54
N PHE A 136 2.96 4.98 6.44
CA PHE A 136 1.61 5.06 7.00
C PHE A 136 1.57 4.79 8.51
N ASP A 137 2.64 4.24 9.09
CA ASP A 137 2.71 3.89 10.51
C ASP A 137 3.38 5.02 11.30
N PRO A 138 2.68 5.63 12.27
CA PRO A 138 3.21 6.75 13.05
C PRO A 138 4.40 6.34 13.93
N LYS A 139 4.45 5.11 14.46
CA LYS A 139 5.60 4.65 15.23
C LYS A 139 6.83 4.42 14.36
N ASP A 140 6.65 3.91 13.14
CA ASP A 140 7.75 3.81 12.18
C ASP A 140 8.23 5.20 11.76
N ALA A 141 7.33 6.17 11.57
CA ALA A 141 7.69 7.55 11.23
C ALA A 141 8.58 8.18 12.31
N GLU A 142 8.20 8.04 13.59
CA GLU A 142 8.98 8.51 14.73
C GLU A 142 10.30 7.74 14.85
N ARG A 143 10.25 6.40 14.86
CA ARG A 143 11.40 5.52 15.05
C ARG A 143 12.51 5.74 14.04
N TYR A 144 12.15 5.95 12.77
CA TYR A 144 13.09 6.08 11.66
C TYR A 144 13.30 7.53 11.20
N ASN A 145 12.67 8.50 11.87
CA ASN A 145 12.70 9.92 11.52
C ASN A 145 12.40 10.17 10.03
N ILE A 146 11.24 9.66 9.58
CA ILE A 146 10.70 9.87 8.24
C ILE A 146 9.30 10.47 8.32
N LYS A 147 8.76 10.97 7.21
CA LYS A 147 7.46 11.63 7.20
C LYS A 147 6.33 10.61 7.47
N PHE A 148 5.36 11.01 8.30
CA PHE A 148 4.09 10.30 8.38
C PHE A 148 3.17 10.75 7.25
N ALA A 149 2.49 9.80 6.59
CA ALA A 149 1.45 10.05 5.61
C ALA A 149 0.38 8.97 5.73
N ASN A 150 -0.88 9.35 5.79
CA ASN A 150 -1.99 8.40 5.84
C ASN A 150 -2.00 7.45 4.63
N GLN A 151 -2.69 6.32 4.77
CA GLN A 151 -2.99 5.43 3.66
C GLN A 151 -3.74 6.20 2.57
N TYR A 152 -3.40 5.89 1.31
CA TYR A 152 -4.15 6.41 0.17
C TYR A 152 -5.42 5.59 -0.02
N PHE A 153 -6.52 6.29 -0.21
CA PHE A 153 -7.80 5.70 -0.53
C PHE A 153 -8.49 6.54 -1.62
N ARG A 154 -9.16 5.86 -2.56
CA ARG A 154 -10.03 6.54 -3.52
C ARG A 154 -11.48 6.45 -3.04
N TYR A 155 -12.26 7.46 -3.38
CA TYR A 155 -13.72 7.40 -3.22
C TYR A 155 -14.30 6.33 -4.17
N PRO A 156 -15.17 5.44 -3.70
CA PRO A 156 -15.80 4.44 -4.57
C PRO A 156 -16.64 5.13 -5.66
N ALA A 157 -16.49 4.65 -6.88
CA ALA A 157 -17.26 5.13 -8.03
C ALA A 157 -18.56 4.34 -8.23
N GLU A 158 -18.80 3.31 -7.45
CA GLU A 158 -19.93 2.40 -7.61
C GLU A 158 -21.05 2.75 -6.63
N ASP A 159 -22.30 2.53 -7.04
CA ASP A 159 -23.46 2.69 -6.19
C ASP A 159 -23.38 1.75 -4.98
N ILE A 160 -23.65 2.28 -3.80
CA ILE A 160 -23.71 1.50 -2.56
C ILE A 160 -25.06 0.80 -2.54
N PRO A 161 -25.13 -0.54 -2.43
CA PRO A 161 -26.37 -1.26 -2.29
C PRO A 161 -27.18 -0.77 -1.08
N GLU A 162 -28.50 -0.67 -1.24
CA GLU A 162 -29.39 -0.15 -0.19
C GLU A 162 -29.55 -1.14 0.98
N GLU A 163 -29.56 -2.46 0.68
CA GLU A 163 -29.82 -3.51 1.67
C GLU A 163 -28.57 -4.36 1.96
N PRO A 164 -28.04 -4.34 3.20
CA PRO A 164 -26.97 -5.23 3.62
C PRO A 164 -27.44 -6.70 3.69
N THR A 165 -26.60 -7.62 3.20
CA THR A 165 -26.85 -9.08 3.27
C THR A 165 -26.14 -9.76 4.43
N SER A 166 -25.20 -9.06 5.10
CA SER A 166 -24.49 -9.54 6.29
C SER A 166 -24.31 -8.44 7.33
N ASP A 167 -24.19 -8.83 8.60
CA ASP A 167 -23.90 -7.86 9.67
C ASP A 167 -22.42 -7.51 9.72
N CYS A 168 -21.53 -8.50 9.62
CA CYS A 168 -20.10 -8.29 9.78
C CYS A 168 -19.30 -8.85 8.60
N PHE A 169 -18.35 -8.08 8.10
CA PHE A 169 -17.49 -8.47 6.98
C PHE A 169 -16.00 -8.36 7.35
N PHE A 170 -15.28 -9.43 7.04
CA PHE A 170 -13.81 -9.44 7.06
C PHE A 170 -13.28 -10.07 5.77
N CYS A 171 -12.25 -9.48 5.18
CA CYS A 171 -11.49 -10.12 4.11
C CYS A 171 -10.01 -9.82 4.28
N GLY A 172 -9.19 -10.86 4.24
CA GLY A 172 -7.74 -10.76 4.29
C GLY A 172 -7.03 -12.00 4.80
N LEU A 173 -5.72 -12.08 4.56
CA LEU A 173 -4.89 -13.17 5.06
C LEU A 173 -4.92 -13.21 6.58
N ALA A 174 -5.01 -14.40 7.15
CA ALA A 174 -4.98 -14.62 8.59
C ALA A 174 -3.67 -14.12 9.21
N LYS A 175 -2.54 -14.44 8.57
CA LYS A 175 -1.20 -14.20 9.12
C LYS A 175 -1.10 -14.72 10.56
N ASN A 176 -0.72 -13.88 11.53
CA ASN A 176 -0.57 -14.24 12.94
C ASN A 176 -1.80 -13.96 13.82
N ARG A 177 -2.99 -13.73 13.22
CA ARG A 177 -4.23 -13.35 13.94
C ARG A 177 -5.42 -14.30 13.69
N ILE A 178 -5.15 -15.53 13.25
CA ILE A 178 -6.23 -16.50 12.93
C ILE A 178 -7.11 -16.81 14.15
N HIS A 179 -6.50 -16.98 15.31
CA HIS A 179 -7.22 -17.28 16.54
C HIS A 179 -8.11 -16.12 16.97
N GLU A 180 -7.62 -14.87 16.88
CA GLU A 180 -8.40 -13.67 17.20
C GLU A 180 -9.59 -13.51 16.24
N LEU A 181 -9.38 -13.78 14.95
CA LEU A 181 -10.46 -13.72 13.95
C LEU A 181 -11.52 -14.79 14.17
N GLN A 182 -11.12 -16.01 14.52
CA GLN A 182 -12.03 -17.10 14.82
C GLN A 182 -12.83 -16.83 16.09
N ALA A 183 -12.17 -16.44 17.19
CA ALA A 183 -12.83 -16.10 18.43
C ALA A 183 -13.81 -14.93 18.28
N LEU A 184 -13.44 -13.90 17.51
CA LEU A 184 -14.34 -12.79 17.21
C LEU A 184 -15.56 -13.26 16.39
N LYS A 185 -15.34 -14.08 15.37
CA LYS A 185 -16.43 -14.62 14.55
C LYS A 185 -17.42 -15.43 15.42
N GLU A 186 -16.92 -16.34 16.24
CA GLU A 186 -17.74 -17.14 17.18
C GLU A 186 -18.55 -16.24 18.12
N LEU A 187 -17.92 -15.21 18.70
CA LEU A 187 -18.59 -14.25 19.55
C LEU A 187 -19.74 -13.52 18.82
N LEU A 188 -19.51 -13.08 17.60
CA LEU A 188 -20.51 -12.38 16.79
C LEU A 188 -21.68 -13.30 16.43
N GLU A 189 -21.39 -14.52 15.98
CA GLU A 189 -22.40 -15.53 15.60
C GLU A 189 -23.23 -16.01 16.82
N THR A 190 -22.61 -16.15 17.98
CA THR A 190 -23.31 -16.46 19.25
C THR A 190 -24.30 -15.33 19.64
N ASN A 191 -24.03 -14.09 19.22
CA ASN A 191 -24.94 -12.97 19.38
C ASN A 191 -25.89 -12.76 18.19
N ALA A 192 -26.14 -13.81 17.41
CA ALA A 192 -27.05 -13.86 16.27
C ALA A 192 -26.71 -12.84 15.14
N LEU A 193 -25.44 -12.47 15.01
CA LEU A 193 -24.95 -11.63 13.90
C LEU A 193 -24.44 -12.51 12.76
N THR A 194 -24.80 -12.17 11.55
CA THR A 194 -24.33 -12.88 10.34
C THR A 194 -22.93 -12.41 9.95
N CYS A 195 -22.00 -13.35 9.79
CA CYS A 195 -20.59 -13.08 9.50
C CYS A 195 -20.18 -13.56 8.11
N ASN A 196 -19.69 -12.65 7.29
CA ASN A 196 -19.04 -12.96 6.01
C ASN A 196 -17.52 -12.77 6.16
N PHE A 197 -16.80 -13.84 6.52
CA PHE A 197 -15.35 -13.82 6.72
C PHE A 197 -14.66 -14.57 5.59
N ILE A 198 -13.90 -13.85 4.76
CA ILE A 198 -13.10 -14.38 3.66
C ILE A 198 -11.63 -14.38 4.09
N ILE A 199 -11.11 -15.55 4.48
CA ILE A 199 -9.76 -15.72 5.01
C ILE A 199 -9.00 -16.69 4.11
N PRO A 200 -8.43 -16.21 2.98
CA PRO A 200 -7.65 -17.06 2.09
C PRO A 200 -6.30 -17.44 2.74
N GLU A 201 -5.76 -18.61 2.39
CA GLU A 201 -4.45 -19.05 2.84
C GLU A 201 -3.32 -18.23 2.17
N THR A 202 -3.50 -17.94 0.89
CA THR A 202 -2.55 -17.19 0.09
C THR A 202 -3.21 -15.99 -0.60
N ALA A 203 -2.41 -14.99 -0.95
CA ALA A 203 -2.90 -13.81 -1.67
C ALA A 203 -3.50 -14.15 -3.06
N LYS A 204 -3.12 -15.30 -3.65
CA LYS A 204 -3.64 -15.73 -4.95
C LYS A 204 -5.06 -16.27 -4.87
N GLU A 205 -5.46 -16.78 -3.73
CA GLU A 205 -6.82 -17.31 -3.46
C GLU A 205 -7.78 -16.21 -3.00
N GLY A 206 -7.25 -15.00 -2.78
CA GLY A 206 -8.06 -13.86 -2.41
C GLY A 206 -8.96 -13.38 -3.53
N ILE A 207 -10.03 -12.70 -3.16
CA ILE A 207 -10.94 -12.05 -4.10
C ILE A 207 -10.31 -10.79 -4.70
N SER A 208 -10.81 -10.36 -5.86
CA SER A 208 -10.40 -9.09 -6.45
C SER A 208 -10.79 -7.91 -5.56
N TYR A 209 -10.12 -6.76 -5.72
CA TYR A 209 -10.47 -5.58 -4.92
C TYR A 209 -11.88 -5.06 -5.22
N ALA A 210 -12.35 -5.17 -6.47
CA ALA A 210 -13.72 -4.84 -6.83
C ALA A 210 -14.73 -5.73 -6.11
N GLU A 211 -14.50 -7.05 -6.07
CA GLU A 211 -15.33 -7.98 -5.32
C GLU A 211 -15.27 -7.72 -3.81
N TYR A 212 -14.08 -7.41 -3.28
CA TYR A 212 -13.92 -7.00 -1.88
C TYR A 212 -14.79 -5.78 -1.54
N LEU A 213 -14.77 -4.72 -2.36
CA LEU A 213 -15.58 -3.52 -2.14
C LEU A 213 -17.08 -3.82 -2.24
N LYS A 214 -17.48 -4.70 -3.17
CA LYS A 214 -18.86 -5.19 -3.29
C LYS A 214 -19.31 -5.91 -2.02
N GLN A 215 -18.52 -6.86 -1.52
CA GLN A 215 -18.84 -7.58 -0.27
C GLN A 215 -18.87 -6.64 0.94
N LEU A 216 -17.94 -5.68 1.00
CA LEU A 216 -17.94 -4.63 2.02
C LEU A 216 -19.22 -3.79 1.95
N SER A 217 -19.65 -3.37 0.76
CA SER A 217 -20.85 -2.56 0.58
C SER A 217 -22.14 -3.29 1.00
N LEU A 218 -22.16 -4.63 0.90
CA LEU A 218 -23.25 -5.50 1.34
C LEU A 218 -23.22 -5.83 2.84
N SER A 219 -22.32 -5.26 3.61
CA SER A 219 -22.24 -5.49 5.06
C SER A 219 -22.68 -4.25 5.85
N ARG A 220 -23.06 -4.42 7.12
CA ARG A 220 -23.36 -3.33 8.06
C ARG A 220 -22.10 -2.85 8.79
N CYS A 221 -21.16 -3.76 9.02
CA CYS A 221 -19.96 -3.53 9.80
C CYS A 221 -18.73 -4.17 9.15
N VAL A 222 -17.63 -3.46 9.15
CA VAL A 222 -16.31 -3.94 8.68
C VAL A 222 -15.45 -4.32 9.88
N ILE A 223 -14.76 -5.45 9.78
CA ILE A 223 -13.83 -5.92 10.82
C ILE A 223 -12.40 -5.54 10.41
N ASP A 224 -11.68 -4.85 11.28
CA ASP A 224 -10.28 -4.47 11.10
C ASP A 224 -9.43 -4.90 12.28
N ILE A 225 -8.96 -6.13 12.27
CA ILE A 225 -8.00 -6.65 13.25
C ILE A 225 -6.59 -6.43 12.70
N ASN A 226 -5.81 -5.60 13.34
CA ASN A 226 -4.42 -5.37 12.99
C ASN A 226 -3.52 -6.52 13.43
N GLN A 227 -2.39 -6.67 12.75
CA GLN A 227 -1.32 -7.55 13.22
C GLN A 227 -0.67 -6.94 14.47
N SER A 228 -0.15 -7.81 15.34
CA SER A 228 0.75 -7.37 16.43
C SER A 228 1.90 -6.55 15.83
N ASN A 229 2.25 -5.43 16.42
CA ASN A 229 3.29 -4.48 15.98
C ASN A 229 2.92 -3.54 14.80
N GLN A 230 1.67 -3.51 14.36
CA GLN A 230 1.19 -2.51 13.41
C GLN A 230 0.34 -1.47 14.15
N THR A 231 0.71 -0.19 14.08
CA THR A 231 -0.02 0.91 14.72
C THR A 231 -0.69 1.83 13.70
N GLY A 232 -0.17 1.92 12.49
CA GLY A 232 -0.80 2.68 11.42
C GLY A 232 -2.16 2.11 11.00
N LEU A 233 -3.08 2.98 10.62
CA LEU A 233 -4.38 2.55 10.11
C LEU A 233 -4.21 1.80 8.79
N THR A 234 -4.86 0.64 8.69
CA THR A 234 -5.07 -0.03 7.41
C THR A 234 -5.99 0.82 6.52
N ARG A 235 -6.29 0.35 5.32
CA ARG A 235 -7.31 1.02 4.48
C ARG A 235 -8.74 0.78 4.96
N ARG A 236 -9.01 -0.30 5.70
CA ARG A 236 -10.36 -0.67 6.14
C ARG A 236 -11.11 0.41 6.91
N PRO A 237 -10.49 1.15 7.86
CA PRO A 237 -11.17 2.29 8.49
C PRO A 237 -11.62 3.37 7.50
N LEU A 238 -10.82 3.65 6.48
CA LEU A 238 -11.19 4.62 5.44
C LEU A 238 -12.28 4.05 4.52
N GLU A 239 -12.18 2.78 4.15
CA GLU A 239 -13.20 2.09 3.36
C GLU A 239 -14.54 2.05 4.13
N ALA A 240 -14.52 1.70 5.42
CA ALA A 240 -15.71 1.73 6.26
C ALA A 240 -16.33 3.13 6.31
N LEU A 241 -15.52 4.18 6.50
CA LEU A 241 -15.98 5.56 6.51
C LEU A 241 -16.66 5.95 5.19
N PHE A 242 -16.01 5.69 4.05
CA PHE A 242 -16.52 6.09 2.74
C PHE A 242 -17.75 5.30 2.29
N TYR A 243 -17.90 4.04 2.74
CA TYR A 243 -19.08 3.22 2.49
C TYR A 243 -20.15 3.36 3.57
N ASN A 244 -19.98 4.32 4.50
CA ASN A 244 -20.91 4.55 5.61
C ASN A 244 -21.20 3.28 6.44
N LYS A 245 -20.15 2.52 6.75
CA LYS A 245 -20.21 1.28 7.54
C LYS A 245 -19.70 1.50 8.95
N LYS A 246 -20.21 0.71 9.90
CA LYS A 246 -19.61 0.59 11.21
C LYS A 246 -18.26 -0.12 11.11
N LEU A 247 -17.40 0.08 12.09
CA LEU A 247 -16.08 -0.57 12.17
C LEU A 247 -15.87 -1.19 13.54
N ILE A 248 -15.44 -2.44 13.56
CA ILE A 248 -14.89 -3.09 14.77
C ILE A 248 -13.38 -3.20 14.54
N THR A 249 -12.58 -2.64 15.46
CA THR A 249 -11.11 -2.66 15.32
C THR A 249 -10.42 -2.86 16.66
N ASN A 250 -9.25 -3.50 16.64
CA ASN A 250 -8.34 -3.57 17.80
C ASN A 250 -7.27 -2.46 17.76
N ASN A 251 -7.31 -1.54 16.78
CA ASN A 251 -6.35 -0.46 16.65
C ASN A 251 -6.80 0.80 17.41
N ALA A 252 -6.27 0.99 18.64
CA ALA A 252 -6.59 2.15 19.46
C ALA A 252 -6.19 3.50 18.84
N ASP A 253 -5.22 3.52 17.92
CA ASP A 253 -4.75 4.75 17.28
C ASP A 253 -5.81 5.41 16.41
N ILE A 254 -6.89 4.70 16.03
CA ILE A 254 -8.04 5.30 15.32
C ILE A 254 -8.63 6.50 16.07
N ARG A 255 -8.53 6.52 17.42
CA ARG A 255 -9.04 7.60 18.25
C ARG A 255 -8.33 8.94 18.02
N ARG A 256 -7.16 8.94 17.41
CA ARG A 256 -6.36 10.15 17.11
C ARG A 256 -6.81 10.85 15.81
N TYR A 257 -7.66 10.20 15.04
CA TYR A 257 -8.09 10.73 13.75
C TYR A 257 -9.37 11.56 13.92
N ASN A 258 -9.47 12.66 13.19
CA ASN A 258 -10.60 13.61 13.27
C ASN A 258 -11.94 13.02 12.81
N PHE A 259 -11.93 11.91 12.09
CA PHE A 259 -13.14 11.18 11.69
C PHE A 259 -13.61 10.15 12.71
N TYR A 260 -12.88 9.93 13.80
CA TYR A 260 -13.28 8.98 14.85
C TYR A 260 -14.59 9.38 15.51
N ASN A 261 -15.52 8.44 15.64
CA ASN A 261 -16.79 8.60 16.34
C ASN A 261 -17.14 7.29 17.06
N GLN A 262 -17.31 7.34 18.38
CA GLN A 262 -17.63 6.17 19.22
C GLN A 262 -18.92 5.44 18.83
N LYS A 263 -19.87 6.11 18.16
CA LYS A 263 -21.12 5.49 17.68
C LYS A 263 -20.91 4.63 16.43
N ILE A 264 -19.79 4.83 15.71
CA ILE A 264 -19.48 4.15 14.46
C ILE A 264 -18.36 3.13 14.66
N TYR A 265 -17.40 3.42 15.54
CA TYR A 265 -16.21 2.62 15.75
C TYR A 265 -16.25 1.92 17.12
N LEU A 266 -16.25 0.58 17.11
CA LEU A 266 -16.11 -0.24 18.30
C LEU A 266 -14.64 -0.69 18.41
N PHE A 267 -14.02 -0.34 19.55
CA PHE A 267 -12.68 -0.78 19.88
C PHE A 267 -12.74 -2.06 20.74
N LEU A 268 -12.01 -3.08 20.30
CA LEU A 268 -11.79 -4.31 21.04
C LEU A 268 -10.50 -4.10 21.87
N GLY A 269 -10.65 -3.80 23.14
CA GLY A 269 -9.57 -3.56 24.08
C GLY A 269 -9.06 -4.80 24.75
#